data_36cd1485fcaae7cdb73f50903d582940
#
_entry.id   36cd1485fcaae7cdb73f50903d582940
#
_cell.length_a   1.000
_cell.length_b   1.000
_cell.length_c   1.000
_cell.angle_alpha   90.00
_cell.angle_beta   90.00
_cell.angle_gamma   90.00
#
_symmetry.space_group_name_H-M   'P 1'
#
loop_
_entity.id
_entity.type
_entity.pdbx_description
1 polymer ?
#
loop_
_entity_poly.entity_id
_entity_poly.type
_entity_poly.pdbx_seq_one_letter_code
_entity_poly.pdbx_strand_id
1 'polypeptide(L)'
;MRKGAFAFMVQALEEILAKSSRIVFFGGAGVSTESGIPDFRSVDGLYHQKYDYPPETILSHTFWEQNPEEFYRFYRDKLIVKGAKPNAAHLRLAKLEKQGKLKAVVTQNIDGLHQAAGSKTVYELHGSTLRN
;
A
#
# COMPACT_ATOMS: atom_id res chain seq x y z
N MET A 1 -10.26 23.25 15.86
CA MET A 1 -10.17 23.54 14.42
C MET A 1 -9.86 22.32 13.53
N ARG A 2 -8.99 21.36 13.92
CA ARG A 2 -8.66 20.19 13.07
C ARG A 2 -9.79 19.17 12.86
N LYS A 3 -10.69 18.96 13.84
CA LYS A 3 -11.78 17.98 13.74
C LYS A 3 -12.85 18.37 12.70
N GLY A 4 -13.19 19.63 12.58
CA GLY A 4 -14.18 20.10 11.60
C GLY A 4 -13.71 20.01 10.15
N ALA A 5 -12.43 20.34 9.88
CA ALA A 5 -11.86 20.23 8.54
C ALA A 5 -11.79 18.77 8.08
N PHE A 6 -11.42 17.85 8.97
CA PHE A 6 -11.40 16.41 8.65
C PHE A 6 -12.81 15.88 8.34
N ALA A 7 -13.81 16.21 9.14
CA ALA A 7 -15.20 15.81 8.90
C ALA A 7 -15.71 16.33 7.56
N PHE A 8 -15.41 17.59 7.22
CA PHE A 8 -15.75 18.19 5.93
C PHE A 8 -15.10 17.44 4.75
N MET A 9 -13.83 17.10 4.87
CA MET A 9 -13.11 16.34 3.82
C MET A 9 -13.70 14.94 3.63
N VAL A 10 -14.06 14.25 4.71
CA VAL A 10 -14.71 12.94 4.65
C VAL A 10 -16.07 13.04 3.97
N GLN A 11 -16.88 14.01 4.33
CA GLN A 11 -18.18 14.23 3.70
C GLN A 11 -18.04 14.53 2.20
N ALA A 12 -17.12 15.39 1.81
CA ALA A 12 -16.87 15.71 0.41
C ALA A 12 -16.44 14.45 -0.39
N LEU A 13 -15.58 13.60 0.19
CA LEU A 13 -15.20 12.34 -0.42
C LEU A 13 -16.39 11.38 -0.57
N GLU A 14 -17.23 11.26 0.44
CA GLU A 14 -18.44 10.43 0.39
C GLU A 14 -19.39 10.87 -0.72
N GLU A 15 -19.61 12.19 -0.89
CA GLU A 15 -20.44 12.75 -1.95
C GLU A 15 -19.85 12.44 -3.35
N ILE A 16 -18.54 12.57 -3.53
CA ILE A 16 -17.85 12.23 -4.77
C ILE A 16 -18.03 10.74 -5.09
N LEU A 17 -17.79 9.87 -4.12
CA LEU A 17 -17.95 8.42 -4.30
C LEU A 17 -19.40 8.02 -4.60
N ALA A 18 -20.38 8.71 -3.97
CA ALA A 18 -21.80 8.45 -4.21
C ALA A 18 -22.20 8.76 -5.65
N LYS A 19 -21.71 9.86 -6.20
CA LYS A 19 -22.03 10.34 -7.56
C LYS A 19 -21.21 9.66 -8.66
N SER A 20 -20.09 9.04 -8.30
CA SER A 20 -19.15 8.44 -9.27
C SER A 20 -19.55 6.98 -9.60
N SER A 21 -19.44 6.62 -10.88
CA SER A 21 -19.67 5.26 -11.39
C SER A 21 -18.44 4.65 -12.08
N ARG A 22 -17.37 5.43 -12.25
CA ARG A 22 -16.12 5.02 -12.89
C ARG A 22 -14.92 5.50 -12.08
N ILE A 23 -14.64 4.77 -11.01
CA ILE A 23 -13.59 5.10 -10.05
C ILE A 23 -12.37 4.24 -10.36
N VAL A 24 -11.19 4.84 -10.32
CA VAL A 24 -9.89 4.15 -10.25
C VAL A 24 -9.21 4.60 -8.98
N PHE A 25 -8.72 3.66 -8.19
CA PHE A 25 -7.88 3.96 -7.02
C PHE A 25 -6.41 3.81 -7.40
N PHE A 26 -5.63 4.83 -7.06
CA PHE A 26 -4.17 4.79 -7.12
C PHE A 26 -3.60 4.98 -5.73
N GLY A 27 -2.77 4.05 -5.27
CA GLY A 27 -2.25 4.09 -3.91
C GLY A 27 -0.87 3.49 -3.73
N GLY A 28 -0.29 3.81 -2.59
CA GLY A 28 1.03 3.34 -2.16
C GLY A 28 1.03 2.87 -0.72
N ALA A 29 2.22 2.82 -0.09
CA ALA A 29 2.44 2.20 1.21
C ALA A 29 1.57 2.76 2.35
N GLY A 30 1.19 4.04 2.28
CA GLY A 30 0.33 4.65 3.29
C GLY A 30 -1.04 3.99 3.45
N VAL A 31 -1.57 3.29 2.44
CA VAL A 31 -2.84 2.55 2.55
C VAL A 31 -2.73 1.32 3.46
N SER A 32 -1.54 0.78 3.65
CA SER A 32 -1.29 -0.45 4.42
C SER A 32 -0.77 -0.20 5.84
N THR A 33 -0.60 1.05 6.26
CA THR A 33 -0.08 1.38 7.60
C THR A 33 -1.00 0.89 8.71
N GLU A 34 -2.30 1.02 8.56
CA GLU A 34 -3.28 0.46 9.51
C GLU A 34 -3.36 -1.08 9.48
N SER A 35 -2.71 -1.73 8.54
CA SER A 35 -2.51 -3.18 8.49
C SER A 35 -1.22 -3.63 9.17
N GLY A 36 -0.47 -2.70 9.78
CA GLY A 36 0.79 -2.97 10.46
C GLY A 36 2.01 -3.03 9.53
N ILE A 37 1.86 -2.59 8.26
CA ILE A 37 2.98 -2.50 7.32
C ILE A 37 3.46 -1.05 7.31
N PRO A 38 4.71 -0.77 7.76
CA PRO A 38 5.23 0.59 7.78
C PRO A 38 5.36 1.14 6.35
N ASP A 39 5.03 2.42 6.18
CA ASP A 39 5.37 3.12 4.94
C ASP A 39 6.86 3.53 4.94
N PHE A 40 7.29 4.27 3.90
CA PHE A 40 8.70 4.66 3.77
C PHE A 40 9.04 5.97 4.47
N ARG A 41 8.13 6.94 4.54
CA ARG A 41 8.40 8.35 4.84
C ARG A 41 7.77 8.90 6.09
N SER A 42 6.80 8.22 6.70
CA SER A 42 6.23 8.65 7.98
C SER A 42 7.27 8.58 9.10
N VAL A 43 6.97 9.16 10.27
CA VAL A 43 7.88 9.18 11.43
C VAL A 43 8.33 7.77 11.82
N ASP A 44 7.43 6.78 11.70
CA ASP A 44 7.70 5.37 12.00
C ASP A 44 8.03 4.55 10.73
N GLY A 45 8.21 5.23 9.59
CA GLY A 45 8.48 4.60 8.30
C GLY A 45 9.91 4.08 8.16
N LEU A 46 10.14 3.30 7.09
CA LEU A 46 11.42 2.63 6.85
C LEU A 46 12.61 3.59 6.74
N TYR A 47 12.41 4.80 6.19
CA TYR A 47 13.49 5.78 6.06
C TYR A 47 14.00 6.34 7.39
N HIS A 48 13.23 6.23 8.47
CA HIS A 48 13.63 6.67 9.80
C HIS A 48 14.22 5.54 10.65
N GLN A 49 14.27 4.32 10.15
CA GLN A 49 14.91 3.19 10.82
C GLN A 49 16.42 3.21 10.54
N LYS A 50 17.21 2.76 11.52
CA LYS A 50 18.68 2.73 11.38
C LYS A 50 19.12 1.47 10.66
N TYR A 51 19.69 1.66 9.48
CA TYR A 51 20.37 0.64 8.68
C TYR A 51 21.74 1.16 8.25
N ASP A 52 22.63 0.25 7.86
CA ASP A 52 23.96 0.61 7.34
C ASP A 52 23.86 1.38 6.00
N TYR A 53 22.76 1.17 5.28
CA TYR A 53 22.44 1.87 4.04
C TYR A 53 21.00 2.40 4.06
N PRO A 54 20.71 3.51 3.37
CA PRO A 54 19.34 3.97 3.22
C PRO A 54 18.46 2.93 2.53
N PRO A 55 17.18 2.75 2.93
CA PRO A 55 16.28 1.76 2.32
C PRO A 55 16.14 1.89 0.81
N GLU A 56 16.13 3.11 0.27
CA GLU A 56 16.08 3.34 -1.18
C GLU A 56 17.34 2.84 -1.89
N THR A 57 18.49 2.85 -1.24
CA THR A 57 19.73 2.27 -1.76
C THR A 57 19.66 0.75 -1.75
N ILE A 58 19.27 0.15 -0.63
CA ILE A 58 19.16 -1.30 -0.48
C ILE A 58 18.16 -1.87 -1.51
N LEU A 59 17.05 -1.18 -1.75
CA LEU A 59 16.00 -1.61 -2.68
C LEU A 59 16.30 -1.30 -4.16
N SER A 60 17.48 -0.76 -4.47
CA SER A 60 17.88 -0.54 -5.85
C SER A 60 18.33 -1.82 -6.52
N HIS A 61 18.12 -1.94 -7.84
CA HIS A 61 18.59 -3.07 -8.64
C HIS A 61 20.11 -3.22 -8.56
N THR A 62 20.86 -2.10 -8.66
CA THR A 62 22.32 -2.09 -8.55
C THR A 62 22.81 -2.64 -7.21
N PHE A 63 22.16 -2.27 -6.10
CA PHE A 63 22.52 -2.79 -4.79
C PHE A 63 22.25 -4.30 -4.68
N TRP A 64 21.11 -4.76 -5.20
CA TRP A 64 20.80 -6.19 -5.26
C TRP A 64 21.85 -6.98 -6.03
N GLU A 65 22.33 -6.48 -7.17
CA GLU A 65 23.39 -7.15 -7.94
C GLU A 65 24.73 -7.21 -7.19
N GLN A 66 25.09 -6.13 -6.47
CA GLN A 66 26.39 -6.02 -5.78
C GLN A 66 26.39 -6.65 -4.39
N ASN A 67 25.27 -6.61 -3.68
CA ASN A 67 25.13 -7.06 -2.29
C ASN A 67 23.84 -7.88 -2.08
N PRO A 68 23.65 -9.00 -2.76
CA PRO A 68 22.39 -9.76 -2.71
C PRO A 68 22.06 -10.28 -1.30
N GLU A 69 23.06 -10.64 -0.50
CA GLU A 69 22.82 -11.12 0.87
C GLU A 69 22.16 -10.06 1.75
N GLU A 70 22.70 -8.83 1.72
CA GLU A 70 22.18 -7.70 2.49
C GLU A 70 20.80 -7.26 1.97
N PHE A 71 20.61 -7.25 0.64
CA PHE A 71 19.31 -7.02 0.03
C PHE A 71 18.27 -8.01 0.54
N TYR A 72 18.55 -9.31 0.50
CA TYR A 72 17.61 -10.33 0.94
C TYR A 72 17.42 -10.36 2.46
N ARG A 73 18.43 -9.98 3.24
CA ARG A 73 18.29 -9.79 4.69
C ARG A 73 17.25 -8.71 4.99
N PHE A 74 17.40 -7.53 4.39
CA PHE A 74 16.48 -6.42 4.51
C PHE A 74 15.07 -6.78 3.98
N TYR A 75 15.02 -7.40 2.81
CA TYR A 75 13.77 -7.81 2.18
C TYR A 75 12.95 -8.73 3.08
N ARG A 76 13.58 -9.76 3.64
CA ARG A 76 12.92 -10.70 4.56
C ARG A 76 12.51 -10.06 5.88
N ASP A 77 13.32 -9.15 6.40
CA ASP A 77 13.07 -8.49 7.69
C ASP A 77 11.95 -7.43 7.59
N LYS A 78 11.91 -6.68 6.50
CA LYS A 78 11.09 -5.46 6.41
C LYS A 78 9.98 -5.50 5.37
N LEU A 79 10.16 -6.21 4.28
CA LEU A 79 9.17 -6.21 3.20
C LEU A 79 8.22 -7.40 3.25
N ILE A 80 8.63 -8.51 3.83
CA ILE A 80 7.76 -9.67 4.04
C ILE A 80 7.08 -9.56 5.40
N VAL A 81 5.94 -8.90 5.47
CA VAL A 81 5.18 -8.77 6.70
C VAL A 81 4.19 -9.93 6.82
N LYS A 82 4.53 -10.88 7.68
CA LYS A 82 3.68 -12.05 7.94
C LYS A 82 2.47 -11.66 8.79
N GLY A 83 1.29 -12.19 8.43
CA GLY A 83 0.08 -12.04 9.23
C GLY A 83 -0.64 -10.69 9.06
N ALA A 84 -0.17 -9.78 8.22
CA ALA A 84 -0.90 -8.57 7.89
C ALA A 84 -2.25 -8.91 7.25
N LYS A 85 -3.28 -8.16 7.63
CA LYS A 85 -4.65 -8.34 7.12
C LYS A 85 -5.13 -7.07 6.45
N PRO A 86 -6.04 -7.18 5.47
CA PRO A 86 -6.68 -6.01 4.89
C PRO A 86 -7.33 -5.12 5.96
N ASN A 87 -7.14 -3.83 5.84
CA ASN A 87 -7.81 -2.84 6.70
C ASN A 87 -9.09 -2.29 6.05
N ALA A 88 -9.75 -1.35 6.72
CA ALA A 88 -11.01 -0.78 6.26
C ALA A 88 -10.94 -0.15 4.86
N ALA A 89 -9.80 0.45 4.47
CA ALA A 89 -9.63 1.02 3.15
C ALA A 89 -9.62 -0.06 2.06
N HIS A 90 -8.86 -1.14 2.25
CA HIS A 90 -8.84 -2.28 1.32
C HIS A 90 -10.24 -2.89 1.14
N LEU A 91 -10.94 -3.13 2.26
CA LEU A 91 -12.29 -3.71 2.25
C LEU A 91 -13.30 -2.78 1.56
N ARG A 92 -13.18 -1.47 1.77
CA ARG A 92 -14.05 -0.48 1.12
C ARG A 92 -13.84 -0.46 -0.40
N LEU A 93 -12.60 -0.53 -0.86
CA LEU A 93 -12.29 -0.58 -2.29
C LEU A 93 -12.85 -1.85 -2.94
N ALA A 94 -12.67 -3.01 -2.31
CA ALA A 94 -13.25 -4.26 -2.79
C ALA A 94 -14.79 -4.19 -2.86
N LYS A 95 -15.44 -3.55 -1.88
CA LYS A 95 -16.89 -3.32 -1.89
C LYS A 95 -17.33 -2.42 -3.05
N LEU A 96 -16.59 -1.35 -3.33
CA LEU A 96 -16.87 -0.45 -4.45
C LEU A 96 -16.70 -1.16 -5.80
N GLU A 97 -15.73 -2.05 -5.94
CA GLU A 97 -15.56 -2.89 -7.13
C GLU A 97 -16.73 -3.85 -7.31
N LYS A 98 -17.13 -4.54 -6.24
CA LYS A 98 -18.31 -5.42 -6.26
C LYS A 98 -19.61 -4.68 -6.64
N GLN A 99 -19.74 -3.40 -6.29
CA GLN A 99 -20.83 -2.53 -6.69
C GLN A 99 -20.72 -2.03 -8.14
N GLY A 100 -19.68 -2.39 -8.88
CA GLY A 100 -19.43 -1.93 -10.24
C GLY A 100 -18.95 -0.48 -10.36
N LYS A 101 -18.69 0.21 -9.25
CA LYS A 101 -18.23 1.60 -9.22
C LYS A 101 -16.71 1.72 -9.40
N LEU A 102 -15.92 0.90 -8.68
CA LEU A 102 -14.46 0.86 -8.84
C LEU A 102 -14.11 -0.06 -10.01
N LYS A 103 -13.33 0.46 -10.93
CA LYS A 103 -12.92 -0.27 -12.15
C LYS A 103 -11.56 -0.92 -12.00
N ALA A 104 -10.67 -0.32 -11.22
CA ALA A 104 -9.35 -0.86 -10.96
C ALA A 104 -8.75 -0.29 -9.68
N VAL A 105 -7.89 -1.07 -9.07
CA VAL A 105 -6.87 -0.64 -8.10
C VAL A 105 -5.53 -0.65 -8.82
N VAL A 106 -4.84 0.48 -8.83
CA VAL A 106 -3.46 0.61 -9.27
C VAL A 106 -2.62 0.85 -8.04
N THR A 107 -1.72 -0.06 -7.71
CA THR A 107 -0.96 0.00 -6.47
C THR A 107 0.54 -0.10 -6.68
N GLN A 108 1.28 0.66 -5.90
CA GLN A 108 2.74 0.51 -5.75
C GLN A 108 3.11 -0.56 -4.71
N ASN A 109 2.12 -1.06 -3.95
CA ASN A 109 2.35 -2.03 -2.89
C ASN A 109 2.57 -3.43 -3.45
N ILE A 110 3.39 -4.20 -2.72
CA ILE A 110 3.76 -5.58 -3.04
C ILE A 110 3.14 -6.57 -2.04
N ASP A 111 2.28 -6.10 -1.15
CA ASP A 111 1.76 -6.84 0.01
C ASP A 111 0.57 -7.77 -0.28
N GLY A 112 -0.09 -7.63 -1.43
CA GLY A 112 -1.24 -8.44 -1.82
C GLY A 112 -2.53 -8.19 -1.02
N LEU A 113 -2.59 -7.12 -0.20
CA LEU A 113 -3.74 -6.87 0.68
C LEU A 113 -5.00 -6.46 -0.08
N HIS A 114 -4.89 -5.83 -1.25
CA HIS A 114 -6.05 -5.54 -2.09
C HIS A 114 -6.73 -6.81 -2.58
N GLN A 115 -5.95 -7.79 -3.05
CA GLN A 115 -6.47 -9.10 -3.46
C GLN A 115 -7.03 -9.88 -2.27
N ALA A 116 -6.35 -9.84 -1.12
CA ALA A 116 -6.82 -10.47 0.11
C ALA A 116 -8.15 -9.88 0.62
N ALA A 117 -8.41 -8.59 0.33
CA ALA A 117 -9.69 -7.92 0.62
C ALA A 117 -10.82 -8.32 -0.34
N GLY A 118 -10.50 -8.97 -1.46
CA GLY A 118 -11.44 -9.40 -2.48
C GLY A 118 -11.49 -8.55 -3.75
N SER A 119 -10.59 -7.55 -3.91
CA SER A 119 -10.42 -6.84 -5.17
C SER A 119 -9.88 -7.78 -6.24
N LYS A 120 -10.45 -7.73 -7.44
CA LYS A 120 -10.11 -8.61 -8.56
C LYS A 120 -9.25 -7.93 -9.62
N THR A 121 -9.52 -6.65 -9.89
CA THR A 121 -8.80 -5.87 -10.89
C THR A 121 -7.74 -5.03 -10.19
N VAL A 122 -6.57 -5.63 -9.95
CA VAL A 122 -5.44 -5.01 -9.24
C VAL A 122 -4.20 -5.02 -10.14
N TYR A 123 -3.65 -3.85 -10.38
CA TYR A 123 -2.42 -3.66 -11.12
C TYR A 123 -1.29 -3.31 -10.15
N GLU A 124 -0.34 -4.24 -9.97
CA GLU A 124 0.79 -4.13 -9.06
C GLU A 124 2.02 -3.60 -9.82
N LEU A 125 2.28 -2.30 -9.72
CA LEU A 125 3.31 -1.62 -10.51
C LEU A 125 4.75 -2.07 -10.16
N HIS A 126 4.96 -2.55 -8.95
CA HIS A 126 6.27 -2.98 -8.43
C HIS A 126 6.34 -4.50 -8.21
N GLY A 127 5.40 -5.26 -8.76
CA GLY A 127 5.33 -6.70 -8.56
C GLY A 127 4.66 -7.10 -7.25
N SER A 128 5.00 -8.28 -6.74
CA SER A 128 4.36 -8.86 -5.55
C SER A 128 5.35 -9.74 -4.78
N THR A 129 5.23 -9.77 -3.44
CA THR A 129 5.94 -10.73 -2.57
C THR A 129 5.31 -12.13 -2.60
N LEU A 130 4.15 -12.29 -3.24
CA LEU A 130 3.37 -13.54 -3.25
C LEU A 130 3.60 -14.39 -4.51
N ARG A 131 4.35 -13.88 -5.48
CA ARG A 131 4.68 -14.59 -6.72
C ARG A 131 6.03 -14.13 -7.28
N ASN A 132 6.68 -15.02 -7.98
CA ASN A 132 7.96 -14.80 -8.68
C ASN A 132 7.70 -14.43 -10.14
#